data_f4dc31d09c090af282b8d91ca6f31e67
#
_entry.id   f4dc31d09c090af282b8d91ca6f31e67
#
_cell.length_a   1.000
_cell.length_b   1.000
_cell.length_c   1.000
_cell.angle_alpha   90.00
_cell.angle_beta   90.00
_cell.angle_gamma   90.00
#
_symmetry.space_group_name_H-M   'P 1'
#
loop_
_entity.id
_entity.type
_entity.pdbx_description
1 polymer ?
#
loop_
_entity_poly.entity_id
_entity_poly.type
_entity_poly.pdbx_seq_one_letter_code
_entity_poly.pdbx_strand_id
1 'polypeptide(L)'
;MQNRTVAIIDDNQDSLKELEKILTMAGYTTILVDDILGAVDIVINNKPDVILMELKMPHKNGFALADAVNRVFETKKIPIIAMSNLFKDEFKWLMDFCGIKRWIKKPFLPLDVIWAVENEIEEDSQWEMERHSAGMEIMA
;
A
#
# COMPACT_ATOMS: atom_id res chain seq x y z
N MET A 1 1.26 -20.96 6.36
CA MET A 1 1.32 -19.63 5.73
C MET A 1 0.55 -18.63 6.57
N GLN A 2 1.19 -17.52 6.83
CA GLN A 2 0.50 -16.44 7.54
C GLN A 2 -0.40 -15.70 6.56
N ASN A 3 -1.63 -15.42 7.00
CA ASN A 3 -2.53 -14.57 6.25
C ASN A 3 -1.98 -13.15 6.22
N ARG A 4 -1.82 -12.62 5.02
CA ARG A 4 -1.42 -11.23 4.82
C ARG A 4 -2.64 -10.41 4.45
N THR A 5 -2.69 -9.20 4.94
CA THR A 5 -3.82 -8.31 4.76
C THR A 5 -3.42 -7.11 3.90
N VAL A 6 -4.23 -6.81 2.89
CA VAL A 6 -4.03 -5.68 2.01
C VAL A 6 -5.22 -4.72 2.16
N ALA A 7 -4.94 -3.48 2.48
CA ALA A 7 -5.97 -2.44 2.47
C ALA A 7 -6.01 -1.82 1.06
N ILE A 8 -7.19 -1.71 0.50
CA ILE A 8 -7.39 -1.16 -0.84
C ILE A 8 -8.20 0.12 -0.69
N ILE A 9 -7.61 1.24 -1.06
CA ILE A 9 -8.23 2.56 -0.92
C ILE A 9 -8.50 3.14 -2.30
N ASP A 10 -9.74 3.21 -2.69
CA ASP A 10 -10.17 3.71 -3.99
C ASP A 10 -11.64 4.09 -3.89
N ASP A 11 -12.02 5.23 -4.45
CA ASP A 11 -13.42 5.67 -4.46
C ASP A 11 -14.25 5.02 -5.56
N ASN A 12 -13.62 4.32 -6.49
CA ASN A 12 -14.29 3.63 -7.57
C ASN A 12 -14.66 2.22 -7.15
N GLN A 13 -15.95 1.93 -7.07
CA GLN A 13 -16.45 0.63 -6.60
C GLN A 13 -16.04 -0.52 -7.50
N ASP A 14 -15.99 -0.31 -8.81
CA ASP A 14 -15.57 -1.35 -9.74
C ASP A 14 -14.10 -1.70 -9.54
N SER A 15 -13.25 -0.70 -9.33
CA SER A 15 -11.83 -0.93 -9.03
C SER A 15 -11.64 -1.69 -7.73
N LEU A 16 -12.39 -1.33 -6.69
CA LEU A 16 -12.33 -2.02 -5.41
C LEU A 16 -12.68 -3.50 -5.55
N LYS A 17 -13.77 -3.78 -6.26
CA LYS A 17 -14.22 -5.17 -6.45
C LYS A 17 -13.24 -5.98 -7.28
N GLU A 18 -12.70 -5.38 -8.32
CA GLU A 18 -11.70 -6.04 -9.16
C GLU A 18 -10.45 -6.38 -8.36
N LEU A 19 -9.93 -5.43 -7.60
CA LEU A 19 -8.74 -5.65 -6.79
C LEU A 19 -9.01 -6.65 -5.66
N GLU A 20 -10.16 -6.58 -5.03
CA GLU A 20 -10.56 -7.57 -4.04
C GLU A 20 -10.51 -8.97 -4.63
N LYS A 21 -11.10 -9.16 -5.79
CA LYS A 21 -11.13 -10.46 -6.45
C LYS A 21 -9.72 -10.96 -6.76
N ILE A 22 -8.89 -10.11 -7.35
CA ILE A 22 -7.50 -10.47 -7.69
C ILE A 22 -6.74 -10.91 -6.44
N LEU A 23 -6.82 -10.12 -5.39
CA LEU A 23 -6.01 -10.36 -4.19
C LEU A 23 -6.53 -11.52 -3.34
N THR A 24 -7.86 -11.68 -3.25
CA THR A 24 -8.41 -12.83 -2.52
C THR A 24 -8.10 -14.13 -3.23
N MET A 25 -8.11 -14.15 -4.56
CA MET A 25 -7.70 -15.32 -5.33
C MET A 25 -6.23 -15.65 -5.14
N ALA A 26 -5.41 -14.66 -4.86
CA ALA A 26 -3.98 -14.85 -4.58
C ALA A 26 -3.70 -15.22 -3.12
N GLY A 27 -4.74 -15.33 -2.28
CA GLY A 27 -4.59 -15.78 -0.90
C GLY A 27 -4.52 -14.67 0.15
N TYR A 28 -4.75 -13.41 -0.24
CA TYR A 28 -4.71 -12.30 0.69
C TYR A 28 -6.08 -12.01 1.31
N THR A 29 -6.08 -11.52 2.53
CA THR A 29 -7.26 -10.91 3.13
C THR A 29 -7.29 -9.45 2.72
N THR A 30 -8.45 -8.92 2.38
CA THR A 30 -8.58 -7.56 1.90
C THR A 30 -9.46 -6.72 2.80
N ILE A 31 -9.12 -5.44 2.90
CA ILE A 31 -9.94 -4.42 3.57
C ILE A 31 -10.23 -3.35 2.53
N LEU A 32 -11.50 -3.14 2.23
CA LEU A 32 -11.91 -2.17 1.22
C LEU A 32 -12.27 -0.84 1.87
N VAL A 33 -11.67 0.24 1.36
CA VAL A 33 -11.89 1.58 1.86
C VAL A 33 -12.26 2.48 0.68
N ASP A 34 -13.51 2.91 0.66
CA ASP A 34 -14.02 3.76 -0.41
C ASP A 34 -14.12 5.23 -0.04
N ASP A 35 -13.81 5.57 1.20
CA ASP A 35 -13.86 6.94 1.67
C ASP A 35 -12.57 7.31 2.41
N ILE A 36 -11.95 8.39 1.96
CA ILE A 36 -10.72 8.90 2.56
C ILE A 36 -10.92 9.34 4.01
N LEU A 37 -12.12 9.82 4.37
CA LEU A 37 -12.36 10.38 5.70
C LEU A 37 -12.16 9.37 6.82
N GLY A 38 -12.35 8.18 6.71
CA GLY A 38 -12.09 7.20 7.77
C GLY A 38 -10.86 6.35 7.52
N ALA A 39 -10.15 6.60 6.42
CA ALA A 39 -9.11 5.69 5.96
C ALA A 39 -7.96 5.55 6.95
N VAL A 40 -7.48 6.65 7.52
CA VAL A 40 -6.36 6.58 8.47
C VAL A 40 -6.74 5.75 9.69
N ASP A 41 -7.92 5.96 10.25
CA ASP A 41 -8.40 5.19 11.40
C ASP A 41 -8.55 3.71 11.07
N ILE A 42 -9.05 3.39 9.88
CA ILE A 42 -9.19 2.01 9.44
C ILE A 42 -7.82 1.35 9.35
N VAL A 43 -6.84 2.05 8.79
CA VAL A 43 -5.47 1.54 8.67
C VAL A 43 -4.85 1.33 10.06
N ILE A 44 -5.01 2.30 10.95
CA ILE A 44 -4.49 2.20 12.32
C ILE A 44 -5.10 0.99 13.04
N ASN A 45 -6.41 0.82 12.94
CA ASN A 45 -7.11 -0.23 13.68
C ASN A 45 -6.85 -1.62 13.12
N ASN A 46 -6.64 -1.75 11.82
CA ASN A 46 -6.48 -3.05 11.17
C ASN A 46 -5.03 -3.43 10.89
N LYS A 47 -4.13 -2.48 10.88
CA LYS A 47 -2.69 -2.70 10.63
C LYS A 47 -2.42 -3.64 9.46
N PRO A 48 -2.86 -3.27 8.24
CA PRO A 48 -2.60 -4.11 7.08
C PRO A 48 -1.11 -4.23 6.81
N ASP A 49 -0.74 -5.27 6.07
CA ASP A 49 0.66 -5.48 5.69
C ASP A 49 1.08 -4.59 4.53
N VAL A 50 0.14 -4.21 3.67
CA VAL A 50 0.37 -3.37 2.50
C VAL A 50 -0.88 -2.53 2.25
N ILE A 51 -0.69 -1.33 1.73
CA ILE A 51 -1.78 -0.45 1.30
C ILE A 51 -1.68 -0.25 -0.20
N LEU A 52 -2.75 -0.54 -0.93
CA LEU A 52 -2.93 -0.15 -2.32
C LEU A 52 -3.82 1.07 -2.34
N MET A 53 -3.37 2.15 -2.97
CA MET A 53 -4.07 3.42 -2.90
C MET A 53 -4.15 4.11 -4.25
N GLU A 54 -5.36 4.49 -4.67
CA GLU A 54 -5.54 5.36 -5.82
C GLU A 54 -5.12 6.78 -5.44
N LEU A 55 -4.27 7.39 -6.26
CA LEU A 55 -3.81 8.76 -5.98
C LEU A 55 -4.83 9.82 -6.41
N LYS A 56 -5.56 9.55 -7.49
CA LYS A 56 -6.48 10.52 -8.05
C LYS A 56 -7.91 10.16 -7.66
N MET A 57 -8.41 10.82 -6.64
CA MET A 57 -9.80 10.66 -6.19
C MET A 57 -10.51 12.01 -6.23
N PRO A 58 -11.80 12.04 -6.66
CA PRO A 58 -12.55 13.30 -6.68
C PRO A 58 -12.56 13.99 -5.32
N HIS A 59 -12.31 15.29 -5.34
CA HIS A 59 -12.32 16.14 -4.16
C HIS A 59 -11.29 15.79 -3.08
N LYS A 60 -10.42 14.80 -3.33
CA LYS A 60 -9.45 14.36 -2.32
C LYS A 60 -8.15 13.97 -3.00
N ASN A 61 -7.07 14.12 -2.23
CA ASN A 61 -5.73 13.90 -2.74
C ASN A 61 -5.10 12.69 -2.05
N GLY A 62 -4.82 11.66 -2.83
CA GLY A 62 -4.19 10.44 -2.32
C GLY A 62 -2.80 10.69 -1.71
N PHE A 63 -2.06 11.68 -2.21
CA PHE A 63 -0.78 12.05 -1.61
C PHE A 63 -0.94 12.52 -0.16
N ALA A 64 -1.99 13.31 0.09
CA ALA A 64 -2.26 13.80 1.44
C ALA A 64 -2.60 12.65 2.39
N LEU A 65 -3.35 11.66 1.92
CA LEU A 65 -3.65 10.48 2.72
C LEU A 65 -2.39 9.64 2.97
N ALA A 66 -1.56 9.44 1.95
CA ALA A 66 -0.31 8.71 2.09
C ALA A 66 0.59 9.39 3.11
N ASP A 67 0.70 10.72 3.04
CA ASP A 67 1.49 11.49 3.99
C ASP A 67 0.95 11.33 5.41
N ALA A 68 -0.37 11.39 5.58
CA ALA A 68 -1.00 11.20 6.89
C ALA A 68 -0.68 9.83 7.48
N VAL A 69 -0.79 8.77 6.69
CA VAL A 69 -0.44 7.40 7.12
C VAL A 69 1.04 7.32 7.48
N ASN A 70 1.90 7.93 6.66
CA ASN A 70 3.34 7.89 6.88
C ASN A 70 3.79 8.65 8.13
N ARG A 71 3.02 9.63 8.58
CA ARG A 71 3.34 10.40 9.78
C ARG A 71 2.86 9.76 11.07
N VAL A 72 1.91 8.83 11.00
CA VAL A 72 1.40 8.16 12.19
C VAL A 72 2.38 7.07 12.60
N PHE A 73 2.80 7.09 13.85
CA PHE A 73 3.79 6.16 14.38
C PHE A 73 3.39 4.70 14.14
N GLU A 74 2.13 4.38 14.38
CA GLU A 74 1.63 3.00 14.27
C GLU A 74 1.59 2.49 12.84
N THR A 75 1.55 3.37 11.85
CA THR A 75 1.35 3.00 10.44
C THR A 75 2.49 3.38 9.51
N LYS A 76 3.47 4.11 9.99
CA LYS A 76 4.54 4.65 9.12
C LYS A 76 5.40 3.58 8.45
N LYS A 77 5.37 2.34 8.95
CA LYS A 77 6.13 1.23 8.37
C LYS A 77 5.36 0.44 7.33
N ILE A 78 4.06 0.71 7.20
CA ILE A 78 3.24 -0.03 6.24
C ILE A 78 3.56 0.49 4.85
N PRO A 79 4.03 -0.38 3.93
CA PRO A 79 4.35 0.06 2.57
C PRO A 79 3.09 0.47 1.81
N ILE A 80 3.19 1.57 1.09
CA ILE A 80 2.09 2.10 0.29
C ILE A 80 2.45 1.95 -1.18
N ILE A 81 1.56 1.28 -1.92
CA ILE A 81 1.66 1.14 -3.37
C ILE A 81 0.60 2.04 -3.98
N ALA A 82 1.01 3.01 -4.78
CA ALA A 82 0.08 3.89 -5.46
C ALA A 82 -0.40 3.28 -6.77
N MET A 83 -1.64 3.54 -7.11
CA MET A 83 -2.20 3.16 -8.41
C MET A 83 -2.74 4.42 -9.08
N SER A 84 -2.39 4.64 -10.32
CA SER A 84 -2.92 5.79 -11.07
C SER A 84 -2.69 5.63 -12.56
N ASN A 85 -3.57 6.23 -13.35
CA ASN A 85 -3.36 6.33 -14.79
C ASN A 85 -2.54 7.58 -15.15
N LEU A 86 -2.21 8.40 -14.16
CA LEU A 86 -1.48 9.64 -14.37
C LEU A 86 -0.19 9.63 -13.58
N PHE A 87 0.93 9.49 -14.27
CA PHE A 87 2.26 9.59 -13.68
C PHE A 87 3.05 10.67 -14.37
N LYS A 88 3.73 11.49 -13.56
CA LYS A 88 4.68 12.49 -14.04
C LYS A 88 5.96 12.36 -13.23
N ASP A 89 7.09 12.61 -13.87
CA ASP A 89 8.38 12.54 -13.20
C ASP A 89 8.44 13.43 -11.96
N GLU A 90 7.73 14.56 -12.01
CA GLU A 90 7.66 15.48 -10.88
C GLU A 90 7.03 14.86 -9.64
N PHE A 91 6.20 13.82 -9.81
CA PHE A 91 5.56 13.14 -8.68
C PHE A 91 6.52 12.21 -7.94
N LYS A 92 7.66 11.90 -8.53
CA LYS A 92 8.57 10.93 -7.95
C LYS A 92 9.08 11.36 -6.57
N TRP A 93 9.54 12.60 -6.45
CA TRP A 93 9.98 13.10 -5.15
C TRP A 93 8.82 13.22 -4.16
N LEU A 94 7.63 13.56 -4.66
CA LEU A 94 6.45 13.67 -3.81
C LEU A 94 6.03 12.28 -3.30
N MET A 95 6.14 11.26 -4.12
CA MET A 95 5.88 9.88 -3.70
C MET A 95 6.87 9.48 -2.60
N ASP A 96 8.15 9.76 -2.80
CA ASP A 96 9.17 9.45 -1.80
C ASP A 96 8.90 10.19 -0.49
N PHE A 97 8.54 11.47 -0.59
CA PHE A 97 8.22 12.30 0.58
C PHE A 97 7.04 11.74 1.36
N CYS A 98 6.03 11.21 0.67
CA CYS A 98 4.82 10.67 1.29
C CYS A 98 4.95 9.20 1.70
N GLY A 99 6.11 8.59 1.53
CA GLY A 99 6.32 7.19 1.90
C GLY A 99 5.74 6.18 0.94
N ILE A 100 5.47 6.58 -0.30
CA ILE A 100 4.95 5.68 -1.34
C ILE A 100 6.13 4.89 -1.92
N LYS A 101 6.07 3.57 -1.80
CA LYS A 101 7.19 2.69 -2.18
C LYS A 101 7.18 2.28 -3.64
N ARG A 102 6.01 2.23 -4.25
CA ARG A 102 5.86 1.68 -5.60
C ARG A 102 4.64 2.27 -6.26
N TRP A 103 4.68 2.31 -7.59
CA TRP A 103 3.56 2.81 -8.39
C TRP A 103 3.17 1.79 -9.45
N ILE A 104 1.86 1.55 -9.59
CA ILE A 104 1.29 0.68 -10.61
C ILE A 104 0.46 1.55 -11.54
N LYS A 105 0.75 1.47 -12.84
CA LYS A 105 0.01 2.23 -13.84
C LYS A 105 -1.33 1.57 -14.12
N LYS A 106 -2.39 2.37 -14.20
CA LYS A 106 -3.69 1.92 -14.70
C LYS A 106 -3.79 2.18 -16.20
N PRO A 107 -4.35 1.28 -16.99
CA PRO A 107 -4.87 -0.04 -16.59
C PRO A 107 -3.73 -1.01 -16.27
N PHE A 108 -3.98 -1.92 -15.35
CA PHE A 108 -3.00 -2.90 -14.89
C PHE A 108 -3.42 -4.32 -15.24
N LEU A 109 -2.46 -5.23 -15.28
CA LEU A 109 -2.72 -6.66 -15.33
C LEU A 109 -2.80 -7.22 -13.90
N PRO A 110 -3.63 -8.24 -13.65
CA PRO A 110 -3.69 -8.84 -12.31
C PRO A 110 -2.34 -9.24 -11.74
N LEU A 111 -1.46 -9.79 -12.58
CA LEU A 111 -0.12 -10.19 -12.14
C LEU A 111 0.74 -9.01 -11.69
N ASP A 112 0.53 -7.83 -12.26
CA ASP A 112 1.28 -6.64 -11.84
C ASP A 112 0.96 -6.28 -10.38
N VAL A 113 -0.31 -6.38 -10.02
CA VAL A 113 -0.76 -6.10 -8.65
C VAL A 113 -0.22 -7.13 -7.68
N ILE A 114 -0.38 -8.40 -8.02
CA ILE A 114 0.07 -9.51 -7.16
C ILE A 114 1.58 -9.42 -6.96
N TRP A 115 2.33 -9.20 -8.04
CA TRP A 115 3.79 -9.09 -7.97
C TRP A 115 4.23 -7.94 -7.06
N ALA A 116 3.59 -6.78 -7.22
CA ALA A 116 3.95 -5.60 -6.41
C ALA A 116 3.69 -5.85 -4.92
N VAL A 117 2.53 -6.42 -4.59
CA VAL A 117 2.18 -6.73 -3.19
C VAL A 117 3.15 -7.74 -2.60
N GLU A 118 3.43 -8.82 -3.33
CA GLU A 118 4.35 -9.86 -2.86
C GLU A 118 5.74 -9.31 -2.62
N ASN A 119 6.24 -8.46 -3.53
CA ASN A 119 7.58 -7.90 -3.39
C ASN A 119 7.71 -6.96 -2.21
N GLU A 120 6.68 -6.16 -1.92
CA GLU A 120 6.75 -5.28 -0.76
C GLU A 120 6.76 -6.08 0.54
N ILE A 121 5.97 -7.14 0.63
CA ILE A 121 5.94 -7.99 1.81
C ILE A 121 7.26 -8.75 1.97
N GLU A 122 7.80 -9.31 0.88
CA GLU A 122 9.04 -10.07 0.92
C GLU A 122 10.25 -9.20 1.26
N GLU A 123 10.32 -7.99 0.72
CA GLU A 123 11.41 -7.07 1.02
C GLU A 123 11.46 -6.76 2.52
N ASP A 124 10.33 -6.49 3.14
CA ASP A 124 10.29 -6.25 4.58
C ASP A 124 10.76 -7.47 5.36
N SER A 125 10.26 -8.65 5.00
CA SER A 125 10.63 -9.89 5.68
C SER A 125 12.10 -10.21 5.50
N GLN A 126 12.63 -10.05 4.28
CA GLN A 126 14.03 -10.32 3.98
C GLN A 126 14.94 -9.38 4.75
N TRP A 127 14.59 -8.11 4.82
CA TRP A 127 15.37 -7.12 5.54
C TRP A 127 15.46 -7.45 7.03
N GLU A 128 14.35 -7.87 7.63
CA GLU A 128 14.33 -8.28 9.03
C GLU A 128 15.20 -9.50 9.27
N MET A 129 15.12 -10.49 8.38
CA MET A 129 15.96 -11.69 8.46
C MET A 129 17.45 -11.35 8.35
N GLU A 130 17.81 -10.48 7.44
CA GLU A 130 19.20 -10.05 7.26
C GLU A 130 19.73 -9.34 8.48
N ARG A 131 18.92 -8.48 9.11
CA ARG A 131 19.28 -7.81 10.34
C ARG A 131 19.58 -8.81 11.44
N HIS A 132 18.72 -9.78 11.63
CA HIS A 132 18.94 -10.80 12.66
C HIS A 132 20.17 -11.64 12.37
N SER A 133 20.34 -12.08 11.14
CA SER A 133 21.49 -12.88 10.73
C SER A 133 22.82 -12.16 10.92
N ALA A 134 22.82 -10.86 10.71
CA ALA A 134 24.02 -10.04 10.85
C ALA A 134 24.23 -9.53 12.28
N GLY A 135 23.30 -9.79 13.19
CA GLY A 135 23.38 -9.27 14.55
C GLY A 135 23.21 -7.77 14.61
N MET A 136 22.38 -7.22 13.76
CA MET A 136 22.22 -5.79 13.58
C MET A 136 21.02 -5.19 14.31
N GLU A 137 20.42 -5.92 15.22
CA GLU A 137 19.24 -5.44 15.95
C GLU A 137 19.52 -4.14 16.69
N ILE A 138 20.73 -4.01 17.18
CA ILE A 138 21.12 -2.81 17.93
C ILE A 138 21.26 -1.58 17.04
N MET A 139 21.29 -1.79 15.74
CA MET A 139 21.45 -0.69 14.80
C MET A 139 20.12 -0.06 14.39
N ALA A 140 19.05 -0.59 14.87
CA ALA A 140 17.72 -0.12 14.53
C ALA A 140 17.43 1.28 15.06
#